data_d51e585e37b67cad8c110f7fec53e717
#
_entry.id   d51e585e37b67cad8c110f7fec53e717
#
_cell.length_a   1.000
_cell.length_b   1.000
_cell.length_c   1.000
_cell.angle_alpha   90.00
_cell.angle_beta   90.00
_cell.angle_gamma   90.00
#
_symmetry.space_group_name_H-M   'P 1'
#
loop_
_entity.id
_entity.type
_entity.pdbx_description
1 polymer ?
#
loop_
_entity_poly.entity_id
_entity_poly.type
_entity_poly.pdbx_seq_one_letter_code
_entity_poly.pdbx_strand_id
1 'polypeptide(L)'
;TSPSTAKQLELAKLLKSELSGLGLEDVVLTEYGYVLAALPANTNEKLPVIGLIAHMDTSNEASGANVKMQVHSAYDGSELELGKGVKLSPKDFPELKNYLGQEIITSDGTTLLGADDKAGVCAIVSACEYLLAHPEITHGKILLAFTPDEEIGRGTEHFPLTDFSADFAYTVDGGAIGELNYETFNAC
;
A
#
# COMPACT_ATOMS: atom_id res chain seq x y z
N THR A 1 -18.53 12.33 5.64
CA THR A 1 -17.40 13.11 5.09
C THR A 1 -16.40 12.13 4.50
N SER A 2 -15.77 12.49 3.42
CA SER A 2 -14.62 11.77 2.88
C SER A 2 -13.40 12.70 2.96
N PRO A 3 -12.26 12.24 3.49
CA PRO A 3 -12.08 10.94 4.15
C PRO A 3 -12.84 10.86 5.48
N SER A 4 -13.08 9.64 5.94
CA SER A 4 -13.85 9.38 7.16
C SER A 4 -13.12 9.84 8.43
N THR A 5 -11.80 9.91 8.40
CA THR A 5 -10.96 10.37 9.53
C THR A 5 -9.92 11.41 9.10
N ALA A 6 -9.70 12.41 9.96
CA ALA A 6 -8.72 13.47 9.70
C ALA A 6 -7.26 12.95 9.62
N LYS A 7 -6.95 11.83 10.28
CA LYS A 7 -5.60 11.23 10.26
C LYS A 7 -5.16 10.79 8.87
N GLN A 8 -6.09 10.35 8.02
CA GLN A 8 -5.80 10.01 6.64
C GLN A 8 -5.25 11.23 5.87
N LEU A 9 -5.78 12.43 6.16
CA LEU A 9 -5.26 13.68 5.56
C LEU A 9 -3.84 14.02 6.03
N GLU A 10 -3.43 13.61 7.22
CA GLU A 10 -2.06 13.81 7.68
C GLU A 10 -1.09 12.96 6.86
N LEU A 11 -1.39 11.68 6.66
CA LEU A 11 -0.62 10.79 5.80
C LEU A 11 -0.64 11.26 4.34
N ALA A 12 -1.81 11.65 3.83
CA ALA A 12 -1.95 12.16 2.46
C ALA A 12 -1.07 13.40 2.19
N LYS A 13 -0.98 14.32 3.16
CA LYS A 13 -0.09 15.49 3.07
C LYS A 13 1.39 15.10 3.09
N LEU A 14 1.76 14.12 3.91
CA LEU A 14 3.12 13.58 3.97
C LEU A 14 3.49 12.96 2.62
N LEU A 15 2.66 12.07 2.09
CA LEU A 15 2.86 11.45 0.77
C LEU A 15 2.97 12.49 -0.34
N LYS A 16 2.07 13.47 -0.38
CA LYS A 16 2.17 14.56 -1.34
C LYS A 16 3.53 15.25 -1.28
N SER A 17 4.02 15.55 -0.07
CA SER A 17 5.32 16.21 0.11
C SER A 17 6.48 15.32 -0.35
N GLU A 18 6.44 14.03 -0.01
CA GLU A 18 7.46 13.04 -0.37
C GLU A 18 7.52 12.84 -1.88
N LEU A 19 6.38 12.60 -2.53
CA LEU A 19 6.31 12.41 -3.99
C LEU A 19 6.79 13.66 -4.75
N SER A 20 6.43 14.86 -4.25
CA SER A 20 6.96 16.11 -4.82
C SER A 20 8.46 16.25 -4.60
N GLY A 21 8.97 15.82 -3.45
CA GLY A 21 10.40 15.81 -3.12
C GLY A 21 11.23 14.85 -3.98
N LEU A 22 10.64 13.74 -4.39
CA LEU A 22 11.22 12.78 -5.34
C LEU A 22 11.25 13.30 -6.78
N GLY A 23 10.52 14.37 -7.08
CA GLY A 23 10.46 14.96 -8.43
C GLY A 23 9.39 14.34 -9.33
N LEU A 24 8.39 13.66 -8.76
CA LEU A 24 7.24 13.20 -9.51
C LEU A 24 6.38 14.39 -9.99
N GLU A 25 5.71 14.20 -11.11
CA GLU A 25 4.85 15.21 -11.74
C GLU A 25 3.39 15.07 -11.30
N ASP A 26 2.60 16.11 -11.54
CA ASP A 26 1.15 16.14 -11.30
C ASP A 26 0.74 15.73 -9.87
N VAL A 27 1.57 16.08 -8.87
CA VAL A 27 1.31 15.66 -7.48
C VAL A 27 0.18 16.49 -6.87
N VAL A 28 -0.97 15.86 -6.71
CA VAL A 28 -2.21 16.48 -6.24
C VAL A 28 -2.75 15.75 -5.00
N LEU A 29 -3.19 16.51 -4.00
CA LEU A 29 -4.07 16.04 -2.94
C LEU A 29 -5.46 16.61 -3.21
N THR A 30 -6.42 15.72 -3.46
CA THR A 30 -7.80 16.11 -3.77
C THR A 30 -8.56 16.55 -2.49
N GLU A 31 -9.71 17.21 -2.67
CA GLU A 31 -10.59 17.57 -1.55
C GLU A 31 -11.13 16.37 -0.78
N TYR A 32 -11.19 15.18 -1.42
CA TYR A 32 -11.64 13.93 -0.82
C TYR A 32 -10.51 13.08 -0.23
N GLY A 33 -9.27 13.60 -0.23
CA GLY A 33 -8.14 12.93 0.41
C GLY A 33 -7.34 11.97 -0.47
N TYR A 34 -7.65 11.82 -1.76
CA TYR A 34 -6.80 11.04 -2.68
C TYR A 34 -5.51 11.79 -2.97
N VAL A 35 -4.40 11.06 -3.01
CA VAL A 35 -3.13 11.59 -3.48
C VAL A 35 -2.85 10.99 -4.85
N LEU A 36 -2.68 11.83 -5.86
CA LEU A 36 -2.32 11.44 -7.21
C LEU A 36 -0.92 11.93 -7.54
N ALA A 37 -0.21 11.19 -8.36
CA ALA A 37 1.07 11.61 -8.93
C ALA A 37 1.34 10.88 -10.25
N ALA A 38 2.34 11.34 -10.98
CA ALA A 38 2.80 10.71 -12.20
C ALA A 38 4.33 10.61 -12.22
N LEU A 39 4.84 9.43 -12.56
CA LEU A 39 6.21 9.23 -13.00
C LEU A 39 6.20 9.30 -14.54
N PRO A 40 6.81 10.33 -15.18
CA PRO A 40 6.81 10.46 -16.63
C PRO A 40 7.57 9.30 -17.29
N ALA A 41 7.18 8.96 -18.52
CA ALA A 41 7.94 8.00 -19.32
C ALA A 41 9.36 8.52 -19.55
N ASN A 42 10.35 7.62 -19.53
CA ASN A 42 11.74 7.94 -19.86
C ASN A 42 12.13 7.49 -21.28
N THR A 43 11.16 7.19 -22.13
CA THR A 43 11.35 6.76 -23.52
C THR A 43 10.35 7.45 -24.45
N ASN A 44 10.71 7.54 -25.74
CA ASN A 44 9.81 7.98 -26.80
C ASN A 44 8.99 6.82 -27.41
N GLU A 45 9.18 5.61 -26.94
CA GLU A 45 8.37 4.47 -27.38
C GLU A 45 6.94 4.59 -26.90
N LYS A 46 5.99 4.15 -27.70
CA LYS A 46 4.58 4.12 -27.30
C LYS A 46 4.34 2.91 -26.41
N LEU A 47 4.49 3.11 -25.11
CA LEU A 47 4.19 2.12 -24.09
C LEU A 47 2.84 2.44 -23.41
N PRO A 48 2.16 1.43 -22.85
CA PRO A 48 0.93 1.66 -22.10
C PRO A 48 1.19 2.51 -20.86
N VAL A 49 0.19 3.28 -20.46
CA VAL A 49 0.17 3.99 -19.17
C VAL A 49 -0.32 3.03 -18.10
N ILE A 50 0.50 2.77 -17.09
CA ILE A 50 0.19 1.85 -15.99
C ILE A 50 -0.24 2.66 -14.77
N GLY A 51 -1.32 2.23 -14.10
CA GLY A 51 -1.72 2.74 -12.80
C GLY A 51 -1.23 1.84 -11.67
N LEU A 52 -0.76 2.44 -10.57
CA LEU A 52 -0.49 1.76 -9.31
C LEU A 52 -1.30 2.41 -8.20
N ILE A 53 -2.04 1.59 -7.45
CA ILE A 53 -3.00 2.05 -6.45
C ILE A 53 -2.71 1.32 -5.13
N ALA A 54 -2.74 2.06 -4.01
CA ALA A 54 -2.68 1.51 -2.66
C ALA A 54 -3.53 2.36 -1.72
N HIS A 55 -4.06 1.77 -0.64
CA HIS A 55 -4.86 2.55 0.31
C HIS A 55 -4.06 3.02 1.52
N MET A 56 -4.50 4.14 2.10
CA MET A 56 -3.80 4.81 3.19
C MET A 56 -4.37 4.49 4.57
N ASP A 57 -5.65 4.16 4.64
CA ASP A 57 -6.33 3.84 5.88
C ASP A 57 -5.97 2.45 6.41
N THR A 58 -6.41 2.16 7.60
CA THR A 58 -6.28 0.86 8.26
C THR A 58 -7.62 0.48 8.82
N SER A 59 -7.86 -0.82 8.96
CA SER A 59 -9.07 -1.36 9.59
C SER A 59 -9.37 -0.66 10.91
N ASN A 60 -10.64 -0.45 11.17
CA ASN A 60 -11.13 0.16 12.40
C ASN A 60 -11.41 -0.86 13.53
N GLU A 61 -11.13 -2.14 13.30
CA GLU A 61 -11.38 -3.23 14.26
C GLU A 61 -10.47 -3.15 15.50
N ALA A 62 -9.28 -2.57 15.33
CA ALA A 62 -8.36 -2.32 16.43
C ALA A 62 -7.58 -1.02 16.23
N SER A 63 -6.97 -0.52 17.31
CA SER A 63 -6.18 0.72 17.24
C SER A 63 -4.94 0.55 16.37
N GLY A 64 -4.69 1.51 15.47
CA GLY A 64 -3.41 1.66 14.75
C GLY A 64 -2.50 2.73 15.35
N ALA A 65 -2.74 3.20 16.58
CA ALA A 65 -1.98 4.26 17.20
C ALA A 65 -0.83 3.72 18.08
N ASN A 66 0.35 4.36 18.00
CA ASN A 66 1.54 3.99 18.77
C ASN A 66 1.98 2.53 18.57
N VAL A 67 1.98 2.10 17.33
CA VAL A 67 2.40 0.75 16.91
C VAL A 67 3.81 0.46 17.42
N LYS A 68 3.95 -0.68 18.11
CA LYS A 68 5.24 -1.20 18.55
C LYS A 68 5.58 -2.44 17.73
N MET A 69 6.47 -2.24 16.79
CA MET A 69 6.92 -3.28 15.88
C MET A 69 7.84 -4.26 16.61
N GLN A 70 7.65 -5.55 16.34
CA GLN A 70 8.54 -6.64 16.74
C GLN A 70 9.06 -7.34 15.48
N VAL A 71 10.35 -7.69 15.48
CA VAL A 71 11.02 -8.39 14.38
C VAL A 71 11.39 -9.79 14.85
N HIS A 72 10.89 -10.79 14.15
CA HIS A 72 11.15 -12.19 14.40
C HIS A 72 12.04 -12.73 13.27
N SER A 73 13.36 -12.72 13.49
CA SER A 73 14.33 -13.19 12.49
C SER A 73 14.32 -14.70 12.40
N ALA A 74 14.49 -15.23 11.17
CA ALA A 74 14.59 -16.66 10.89
C ALA A 74 13.46 -17.49 11.54
N TYR A 75 12.22 -17.14 11.23
CA TYR A 75 11.03 -17.81 11.78
C TYR A 75 11.12 -19.33 11.67
N ASP A 76 10.94 -20.04 12.79
CA ASP A 76 11.12 -21.48 12.90
C ASP A 76 9.82 -22.29 12.79
N GLY A 77 8.67 -21.64 12.60
CA GLY A 77 7.37 -22.28 12.53
C GLY A 77 6.68 -22.44 13.89
N SER A 78 7.27 -21.95 14.96
CA SER A 78 6.65 -21.95 16.29
C SER A 78 5.59 -20.86 16.44
N GLU A 79 4.82 -20.94 17.53
CA GLU A 79 3.90 -19.90 17.93
C GLU A 79 4.68 -18.66 18.38
N LEU A 80 4.28 -17.48 17.87
CA LEU A 80 4.88 -16.19 18.22
C LEU A 80 4.09 -15.54 19.36
N GLU A 81 4.76 -15.26 20.47
CA GLU A 81 4.22 -14.49 21.59
C GLU A 81 4.36 -13.00 21.26
N LEU A 82 3.24 -12.30 21.04
CA LEU A 82 3.25 -10.88 20.70
C LEU A 82 3.29 -9.99 21.95
N GLY A 83 2.60 -10.41 23.01
CA GLY A 83 2.50 -9.70 24.26
C GLY A 83 1.08 -9.73 24.83
N LYS A 84 0.92 -9.46 26.12
CA LYS A 84 -0.37 -9.44 26.82
C LYS A 84 -1.26 -10.67 26.59
N GLY A 85 -0.64 -11.82 26.33
CA GLY A 85 -1.33 -13.07 26.07
C GLY A 85 -1.85 -13.24 24.64
N VAL A 86 -1.56 -12.28 23.75
CA VAL A 86 -1.85 -12.40 22.32
C VAL A 86 -0.75 -13.25 21.65
N LYS A 87 -1.19 -14.18 20.83
CA LYS A 87 -0.31 -15.12 20.13
C LYS A 87 -0.68 -15.20 18.66
N LEU A 88 0.33 -15.43 17.83
CA LEU A 88 0.16 -15.73 16.42
C LEU A 88 0.61 -17.17 16.21
N SER A 89 -0.35 -18.05 15.92
CA SER A 89 -0.12 -19.50 15.86
C SER A 89 -0.29 -20.05 14.46
N PRO A 90 0.63 -20.91 13.98
CA PRO A 90 0.45 -21.65 12.72
C PRO A 90 -0.73 -22.62 12.71
N LYS A 91 -1.39 -22.86 13.85
CA LYS A 91 -2.63 -23.62 13.91
C LYS A 91 -3.82 -22.81 13.44
N ASP A 92 -3.83 -21.51 13.79
CA ASP A 92 -4.89 -20.55 13.45
C ASP A 92 -4.62 -19.91 12.10
N PHE A 93 -3.34 -19.72 11.76
CA PHE A 93 -2.84 -19.11 10.52
C PHE A 93 -1.84 -20.05 9.82
N PRO A 94 -2.33 -21.07 9.10
CA PRO A 94 -1.46 -22.12 8.49
C PRO A 94 -0.44 -21.58 7.48
N GLU A 95 -0.75 -20.45 6.83
CA GLU A 95 0.09 -19.75 5.86
C GLU A 95 1.44 -19.30 6.43
N LEU A 96 1.52 -19.11 7.75
CA LEU A 96 2.79 -18.80 8.42
C LEU A 96 3.89 -19.83 8.12
N LYS A 97 3.52 -21.07 7.82
CA LYS A 97 4.47 -22.14 7.45
C LYS A 97 5.19 -21.88 6.13
N ASN A 98 4.64 -20.99 5.28
CA ASN A 98 5.27 -20.62 4.02
C ASN A 98 6.46 -19.67 4.23
N TYR A 99 6.61 -19.13 5.43
CA TYR A 99 7.63 -18.13 5.77
C TYR A 99 8.74 -18.66 6.68
N LEU A 100 8.93 -20.00 6.73
CA LEU A 100 10.02 -20.62 7.51
C LEU A 100 11.39 -20.08 7.07
N GLY A 101 12.22 -19.73 8.04
CA GLY A 101 13.54 -19.14 7.81
C GLY A 101 13.54 -17.68 7.39
N GLN A 102 12.37 -17.08 7.18
CA GLN A 102 12.22 -15.68 6.81
C GLN A 102 12.06 -14.79 8.05
N GLU A 103 12.22 -13.49 7.86
CA GLU A 103 11.91 -12.50 8.86
C GLU A 103 10.40 -12.17 8.84
N ILE A 104 9.78 -12.18 10.02
CA ILE A 104 8.38 -11.79 10.21
C ILE A 104 8.33 -10.55 11.09
N ILE A 105 7.54 -9.58 10.67
CA ILE A 105 7.30 -8.37 11.44
C ILE A 105 5.86 -8.40 11.98
N THR A 106 5.70 -8.17 13.28
CA THR A 106 4.41 -8.10 13.96
C THR A 106 4.28 -6.82 14.77
N SER A 107 3.07 -6.51 15.24
CA SER A 107 2.90 -5.59 16.36
C SER A 107 3.15 -6.33 17.70
N ASP A 108 3.11 -5.59 18.82
CA ASP A 108 3.16 -6.16 20.18
C ASP A 108 1.82 -6.76 20.66
N GLY A 109 0.87 -6.97 19.75
CA GLY A 109 -0.45 -7.50 20.04
C GLY A 109 -1.41 -6.48 20.70
N THR A 110 -1.00 -5.23 20.88
CA THR A 110 -1.87 -4.19 21.45
C THR A 110 -2.50 -3.28 20.41
N THR A 111 -2.01 -3.35 19.16
CA THR A 111 -2.47 -2.56 18.02
C THR A 111 -2.47 -3.40 16.75
N LEU A 112 -3.11 -2.89 15.69
CA LEU A 112 -2.79 -3.32 14.33
C LEU A 112 -1.31 -3.05 14.02
N LEU A 113 -0.73 -3.81 13.10
CA LEU A 113 0.60 -3.48 12.54
C LEU A 113 0.47 -2.31 11.55
N GLY A 114 -0.57 -2.31 10.74
CA GLY A 114 -0.81 -1.33 9.68
C GLY A 114 -0.01 -1.59 8.40
N ALA A 115 0.48 -2.81 8.21
CA ALA A 115 1.13 -3.22 6.96
C ALA A 115 0.13 -3.22 5.80
N ASP A 116 -1.10 -3.53 6.08
CA ASP A 116 -2.24 -3.38 5.21
C ASP A 116 -2.77 -1.94 5.35
N ASP A 117 -2.68 -1.07 4.34
CA ASP A 117 -1.91 -1.31 3.09
C ASP A 117 -0.71 -0.35 2.94
N LYS A 118 -0.12 0.09 4.06
CA LYS A 118 1.08 0.93 4.00
C LYS A 118 2.30 0.22 3.40
N ALA A 119 2.27 -1.12 3.34
CA ALA A 119 3.28 -1.90 2.62
C ALA A 119 3.16 -1.65 1.11
N GLY A 120 1.95 -1.67 0.55
CA GLY A 120 1.71 -1.31 -0.85
C GLY A 120 2.08 0.14 -1.16
N VAL A 121 1.70 1.07 -0.27
CA VAL A 121 2.13 2.48 -0.37
C VAL A 121 3.66 2.59 -0.46
N CYS A 122 4.39 1.94 0.47
CA CYS A 122 5.85 1.96 0.48
C CYS A 122 6.45 1.28 -0.76
N ALA A 123 5.88 0.16 -1.20
CA ALA A 123 6.35 -0.56 -2.40
C ALA A 123 6.26 0.32 -3.65
N ILE A 124 5.13 1.03 -3.83
CA ILE A 124 4.92 1.94 -4.96
C ILE A 124 5.93 3.10 -4.93
N VAL A 125 6.06 3.77 -3.78
CA VAL A 125 6.98 4.91 -3.63
C VAL A 125 8.42 4.48 -3.86
N SER A 126 8.86 3.36 -3.26
CA SER A 126 10.20 2.81 -3.44
C SER A 126 10.49 2.38 -4.88
N ALA A 127 9.49 1.83 -5.59
CA ALA A 127 9.63 1.50 -7.00
C ALA A 127 9.86 2.75 -7.86
N CYS A 128 9.13 3.84 -7.59
CA CYS A 128 9.35 5.11 -8.29
C CYS A 128 10.73 5.71 -7.98
N GLU A 129 11.14 5.72 -6.71
CA GLU A 129 12.49 6.16 -6.30
C GLU A 129 13.58 5.36 -7.02
N TYR A 130 13.41 4.03 -7.08
CA TYR A 130 14.34 3.14 -7.77
C TYR A 130 14.41 3.45 -9.26
N LEU A 131 13.27 3.61 -9.95
CA LEU A 131 13.23 3.95 -11.38
C LEU A 131 13.86 5.32 -11.67
N LEU A 132 13.65 6.30 -10.80
CA LEU A 132 14.28 7.63 -10.93
C LEU A 132 15.81 7.55 -10.75
N ALA A 133 16.31 6.67 -9.88
CA ALA A 133 17.74 6.44 -9.65
C ALA A 133 18.38 5.59 -10.76
N HIS A 134 17.57 4.87 -11.56
CA HIS A 134 18.02 3.94 -12.60
C HIS A 134 17.43 4.29 -13.97
N PRO A 135 17.84 5.42 -14.58
CA PRO A 135 17.29 5.87 -15.86
C PRO A 135 17.55 4.91 -17.04
N GLU A 136 18.44 3.95 -16.88
CA GLU A 136 18.69 2.88 -17.84
C GLU A 136 17.53 1.86 -17.93
N ILE A 137 16.64 1.84 -16.91
CA ILE A 137 15.43 1.02 -16.94
C ILE A 137 14.35 1.76 -17.72
N THR A 138 14.10 1.32 -18.96
CA THR A 138 13.09 1.93 -19.83
C THR A 138 11.68 1.63 -19.32
N HIS A 139 10.86 2.68 -19.17
CA HIS A 139 9.46 2.54 -18.75
C HIS A 139 8.54 3.58 -19.39
N GLY A 140 7.26 3.23 -19.52
CA GLY A 140 6.18 4.15 -19.89
C GLY A 140 5.78 5.07 -18.73
N LYS A 141 4.76 5.90 -18.95
CA LYS A 141 4.19 6.73 -17.89
C LYS A 141 3.53 5.82 -16.83
N ILE A 142 3.81 6.11 -15.57
CA ILE A 142 3.18 5.42 -14.43
C ILE A 142 2.36 6.44 -13.65
N LEU A 143 1.07 6.17 -13.45
CA LEU A 143 0.17 6.95 -12.61
C LEU A 143 0.06 6.32 -11.25
N LEU A 144 0.10 7.14 -10.21
CA LEU A 144 -0.02 6.72 -8.82
C LEU A 144 -1.32 7.24 -8.22
N ALA A 145 -2.00 6.43 -7.45
CA ALA A 145 -3.15 6.85 -6.65
C ALA A 145 -3.09 6.22 -5.26
N PHE A 146 -3.11 7.05 -4.23
CA PHE A 146 -3.24 6.61 -2.85
C PHE A 146 -4.63 6.98 -2.35
N THR A 147 -5.41 5.97 -1.95
CA THR A 147 -6.83 6.11 -1.69
C THR A 147 -7.15 6.15 -0.19
N PRO A 148 -8.13 6.94 0.24
CA PRO A 148 -8.69 6.86 1.58
C PRO A 148 -9.84 5.86 1.64
N ASP A 149 -10.27 5.48 2.86
CA ASP A 149 -11.55 4.82 3.16
C ASP A 149 -11.79 3.47 2.45
N GLU A 150 -10.71 2.73 2.08
CA GLU A 150 -10.81 1.41 1.47
C GLU A 150 -11.46 0.42 2.44
N GLU A 151 -10.98 0.36 3.67
CA GLU A 151 -11.36 -0.57 4.74
C GLU A 151 -12.83 -0.46 5.20
N ILE A 152 -13.52 0.57 4.73
CA ILE A 152 -14.96 0.76 4.94
C ILE A 152 -15.75 0.69 3.62
N GLY A 153 -15.13 0.21 2.55
CA GLY A 153 -15.74 0.01 1.24
C GLY A 153 -16.05 1.30 0.47
N ARG A 154 -15.38 2.42 0.79
CA ARG A 154 -15.62 3.72 0.18
C ARG A 154 -14.44 4.26 -0.63
N GLY A 155 -13.41 3.47 -0.79
CA GLY A 155 -12.17 3.86 -1.48
C GLY A 155 -12.36 4.33 -2.93
N THR A 156 -13.44 3.95 -3.59
CA THR A 156 -13.74 4.35 -4.98
C THR A 156 -14.82 5.42 -5.11
N GLU A 157 -15.48 5.84 -4.02
CA GLU A 157 -16.67 6.70 -4.05
C GLU A 157 -16.45 8.04 -4.78
N HIS A 158 -15.27 8.63 -4.59
CA HIS A 158 -14.87 9.90 -5.20
C HIS A 158 -13.57 9.79 -6.00
N PHE A 159 -13.26 8.58 -6.48
CA PHE A 159 -12.02 8.35 -7.23
C PHE A 159 -12.02 9.19 -8.52
N PRO A 160 -10.98 10.01 -8.78
CA PRO A 160 -10.94 10.94 -9.89
C PRO A 160 -10.56 10.26 -11.21
N LEU A 161 -11.45 9.44 -11.77
CA LEU A 161 -11.22 8.65 -12.99
C LEU A 161 -10.76 9.50 -14.19
N THR A 162 -11.19 10.76 -14.28
CA THR A 162 -10.77 11.66 -15.38
C THR A 162 -9.29 12.03 -15.29
N ASP A 163 -8.75 12.11 -14.09
CA ASP A 163 -7.36 12.50 -13.83
C ASP A 163 -6.44 11.28 -13.77
N PHE A 164 -7.01 10.10 -13.54
CA PHE A 164 -6.32 8.82 -13.49
C PHE A 164 -6.61 7.97 -14.74
N SER A 165 -6.11 8.45 -15.89
CA SER A 165 -6.37 7.83 -17.19
C SER A 165 -5.27 6.82 -17.57
N ALA A 166 -5.16 5.72 -16.80
CA ALA A 166 -4.29 4.59 -17.10
C ALA A 166 -4.95 3.65 -18.12
N ASP A 167 -4.14 2.97 -18.96
CA ASP A 167 -4.63 1.90 -19.85
C ASP A 167 -5.09 0.68 -19.03
N PHE A 168 -4.38 0.41 -17.94
CA PHE A 168 -4.75 -0.56 -16.90
C PHE A 168 -4.06 -0.20 -15.59
N ALA A 169 -4.57 -0.72 -14.48
CA ALA A 169 -4.02 -0.44 -13.16
C ALA A 169 -3.93 -1.70 -12.30
N TYR A 170 -2.99 -1.69 -11.36
CA TYR A 170 -2.87 -2.69 -10.32
C TYR A 170 -3.12 -2.05 -8.95
N THR A 171 -3.94 -2.69 -8.14
CA THR A 171 -3.98 -2.42 -6.71
C THR A 171 -2.89 -3.25 -6.05
N VAL A 172 -1.97 -2.59 -5.35
CA VAL A 172 -0.85 -3.20 -4.64
C VAL A 172 -1.25 -3.31 -3.19
N ASP A 173 -1.77 -4.46 -2.82
CA ASP A 173 -2.43 -4.70 -1.54
C ASP A 173 -2.03 -6.07 -0.96
N GLY A 174 -2.51 -6.41 0.24
CA GLY A 174 -2.17 -7.65 0.93
C GLY A 174 -2.54 -8.90 0.17
N GLY A 175 -1.77 -9.97 0.38
CA GLY A 175 -1.96 -11.28 -0.25
C GLY A 175 -0.73 -12.14 -0.19
N ALA A 176 -0.74 -13.28 -0.90
CA ALA A 176 0.43 -14.13 -1.01
C ALA A 176 1.51 -13.45 -1.87
N ILE A 177 2.77 -13.56 -1.45
CA ILE A 177 3.89 -12.94 -2.16
C ILE A 177 3.98 -13.48 -3.59
N GLY A 178 3.98 -12.59 -4.57
CA GLY A 178 4.07 -12.92 -5.99
C GLY A 178 2.74 -13.36 -6.63
N GLU A 179 1.63 -13.26 -5.90
CA GLU A 179 0.30 -13.49 -6.46
C GLU A 179 -0.17 -12.27 -7.25
N LEU A 180 -0.73 -12.54 -8.42
CA LEU A 180 -1.40 -11.56 -9.26
C LEU A 180 -2.82 -12.04 -9.55
N ASN A 181 -3.81 -11.37 -8.98
CA ASN A 181 -5.23 -11.63 -9.22
C ASN A 181 -5.70 -10.72 -10.37
N TYR A 182 -6.17 -11.30 -11.47
CA TYR A 182 -6.63 -10.55 -12.65
C TYR A 182 -8.04 -10.92 -13.10
N GLU A 183 -8.65 -11.91 -12.48
CA GLU A 183 -10.03 -12.35 -12.71
C GLU A 183 -10.77 -12.46 -11.38
N THR A 184 -11.01 -11.31 -10.74
CA THR A 184 -11.80 -11.27 -9.50
C THR A 184 -13.19 -10.70 -9.79
N PHE A 185 -14.20 -11.42 -9.37
CA PHE A 185 -15.59 -10.96 -9.44
C PHE A 185 -16.11 -10.75 -8.03
N ASN A 186 -16.52 -9.53 -7.73
CA ASN A 186 -17.27 -9.30 -6.49
C ASN A 186 -18.66 -9.89 -6.62
N ALA A 187 -18.95 -10.88 -5.79
CA ALA A 187 -20.31 -11.27 -5.52
C ALA A 187 -20.91 -10.23 -4.55
N CYS A 188 -21.79 -9.38 -5.04
CA CYS A 188 -22.64 -8.54 -4.20
C CYS A 188 -23.82 -9.34 -3.67
#